data_b858f9f7b9157134bb460f75e1aeb74a
#
_entry.id   b858f9f7b9157134bb460f75e1aeb74a
#
_cell.length_a   1.000
_cell.length_b   1.000
_cell.length_c   1.000
_cell.angle_alpha   90.00
_cell.angle_beta   90.00
_cell.angle_gamma   90.00
#
_symmetry.space_group_name_H-M   'P 1'
#
loop_
_entity.id
_entity.type
_entity.pdbx_description
1 polymer ?
#
loop_
_entity_poly.entity_id
_entity_poly.type
_entity_poly.pdbx_seq_one_letter_code
_entity_poly.pdbx_strand_id
1 'polypeptide(L)'
;IPFTIKSTLGKETRATLTMISRDTGKTVTRTVTIPAQGEVSDAVLWKIEKEGAETLELKLPAQPQERMHNNNASSFSISGRRESIKALVIDTLPRWEYRFIRNALYRDPGVNVHTLLFHPELEEMGEGPGYLVKFPDRMEDLARYDVIFIGDVGLGSKGLTEEQASLLK
;
A
#
# COMPACT_ATOMS: atom_id res chain seq x y z
N ILE A 1 14.43 0.55 -2.95
CA ILE A 1 15.38 -0.42 -2.36
C ILE A 1 16.73 0.26 -2.31
N PRO A 2 17.20 0.63 -1.12
CA PRO A 2 18.51 1.25 -0.95
C PRO A 2 19.64 0.21 -1.14
N PHE A 3 20.77 0.66 -1.61
CA PHE A 3 21.98 -0.14 -1.72
C PHE A 3 23.24 0.71 -1.47
N THR A 4 24.32 0.06 -1.10
CA THR A 4 25.65 0.68 -0.97
C THR A 4 26.68 -0.17 -1.70
N ILE A 5 27.48 0.47 -2.54
CA ILE A 5 28.58 -0.16 -3.26
C ILE A 5 29.89 0.40 -2.69
N LYS A 6 30.79 -0.52 -2.31
CA LYS A 6 32.16 -0.19 -1.88
C LYS A 6 33.14 -0.61 -2.93
N SER A 7 34.09 0.27 -3.25
CA SER A 7 35.13 0.00 -4.24
C SER A 7 36.52 0.13 -3.62
N THR A 8 37.37 -0.82 -3.96
CA THR A 8 38.82 -0.77 -3.68
C THR A 8 39.66 -0.40 -4.90
N LEU A 9 38.97 -0.11 -6.04
CA LEU A 9 39.66 0.30 -7.26
C LEU A 9 40.30 1.69 -7.11
N GLY A 10 41.50 1.86 -7.67
CA GLY A 10 42.26 3.09 -7.59
C GLY A 10 41.74 4.26 -8.45
N LYS A 11 40.64 4.05 -9.21
CA LYS A 11 40.04 5.06 -10.06
C LYS A 11 38.54 5.06 -9.93
N GLU A 12 37.92 6.22 -10.14
CA GLU A 12 36.48 6.35 -10.29
C GLU A 12 35.96 5.49 -11.47
N THR A 13 34.87 4.81 -11.26
CA THR A 13 34.30 3.87 -12.23
C THR A 13 32.81 4.11 -12.38
N ARG A 14 32.35 4.18 -13.60
CA ARG A 14 30.91 4.24 -13.92
C ARG A 14 30.41 2.83 -14.26
N ALA A 15 29.41 2.36 -13.58
CA ALA A 15 28.85 1.03 -13.78
C ALA A 15 27.32 1.05 -13.80
N THR A 16 26.72 0.10 -14.50
CA THR A 16 25.26 -0.10 -14.53
C THR A 16 24.88 -1.22 -13.57
N LEU A 17 24.27 -0.86 -12.47
CA LEU A 17 23.65 -1.80 -11.55
C LEU A 17 22.38 -2.35 -12.17
N THR A 18 22.17 -3.65 -12.10
CA THR A 18 20.99 -4.34 -12.62
C THR A 18 20.28 -5.05 -11.48
N MET A 19 19.00 -4.79 -11.30
CA MET A 19 18.12 -5.49 -10.39
C MET A 19 17.17 -6.36 -11.21
N ILE A 20 17.08 -7.64 -10.87
CA ILE A 20 16.31 -8.65 -11.62
C ILE A 20 15.42 -9.40 -10.64
N SER A 21 14.14 -9.55 -10.95
CA SER A 21 13.27 -10.50 -10.30
C SER A 21 13.51 -11.90 -10.86
N ARG A 22 13.81 -12.86 -9.99
CA ARG A 22 13.92 -14.26 -10.38
C ARG A 22 12.57 -14.91 -10.70
N ASP A 23 11.50 -14.35 -10.13
CA ASP A 23 10.16 -14.90 -10.25
C ASP A 23 9.43 -14.39 -11.51
N THR A 24 9.70 -13.14 -11.92
CA THR A 24 9.02 -12.52 -13.07
C THR A 24 9.93 -12.22 -14.25
N GLY A 25 11.25 -12.24 -14.06
CA GLY A 25 12.24 -11.83 -15.07
C GLY A 25 12.29 -10.30 -15.28
N LYS A 26 11.49 -9.53 -14.56
CA LYS A 26 11.50 -8.06 -14.64
C LYS A 26 12.87 -7.52 -14.24
N THR A 27 13.35 -6.56 -15.01
CA THR A 27 14.67 -5.96 -14.83
C THR A 27 14.56 -4.45 -14.73
N VAL A 28 15.28 -3.87 -13.78
CA VAL A 28 15.46 -2.43 -13.61
C VAL A 28 16.95 -2.14 -13.53
N THR A 29 17.42 -1.11 -14.23
CA THR A 29 18.82 -0.72 -14.25
C THR A 29 19.02 0.66 -13.67
N ARG A 30 20.17 0.87 -13.00
CA ARG A 30 20.60 2.15 -12.46
C ARG A 30 22.09 2.37 -12.75
N THR A 31 22.41 3.45 -13.42
CA THR A 31 23.83 3.84 -13.60
C THR A 31 24.32 4.57 -12.38
N VAL A 32 25.44 4.14 -11.83
CA VAL A 32 26.08 4.72 -10.65
C VAL A 32 27.53 5.06 -10.96
N THR A 33 28.01 6.15 -10.36
CA THR A 33 29.42 6.53 -10.38
C THR A 33 30.02 6.16 -9.03
N ILE A 34 30.97 5.23 -9.04
CA ILE A 34 31.58 4.67 -7.85
C ILE A 34 32.94 5.36 -7.66
N PRO A 35 33.18 6.06 -6.54
CA PRO A 35 34.44 6.76 -6.30
C PRO A 35 35.61 5.80 -6.14
N ALA A 36 36.83 6.29 -6.43
CA ALA A 36 38.04 5.54 -6.19
C ALA A 36 38.24 5.28 -4.69
N GLN A 37 38.49 4.03 -4.32
CA GLN A 37 38.72 3.60 -2.92
C GLN A 37 37.63 4.12 -1.96
N GLY A 38 36.39 4.15 -2.40
CA GLY A 38 35.29 4.76 -1.65
C GLY A 38 34.00 3.97 -1.73
N GLU A 39 32.92 4.60 -1.27
CA GLU A 39 31.59 4.04 -1.33
C GLU A 39 30.57 5.01 -1.93
N VAL A 40 29.53 4.47 -2.52
CA VAL A 40 28.36 5.19 -2.99
C VAL A 40 27.09 4.51 -2.50
N SER A 41 26.18 5.30 -1.96
CA SER A 41 24.83 4.86 -1.58
C SER A 41 23.82 5.52 -2.51
N ASP A 42 22.88 4.71 -3.02
CA ASP A 42 21.77 5.16 -3.88
C ASP A 42 20.58 4.21 -3.68
N ALA A 43 19.53 4.37 -4.44
CA ALA A 43 18.35 3.52 -4.38
C ALA A 43 17.81 3.17 -5.77
N VAL A 44 17.29 1.96 -5.90
CA VAL A 44 16.51 1.53 -7.07
C VAL A 44 15.03 1.52 -6.70
N LEU A 45 14.21 2.17 -7.51
CA LEU A 45 12.76 2.09 -7.38
C LEU A 45 12.26 0.77 -7.98
N TRP A 46 11.69 -0.08 -7.14
CA TRP A 46 11.08 -1.35 -7.56
C TRP A 46 9.57 -1.27 -7.38
N LYS A 47 8.82 -1.48 -8.45
CA LYS A 47 7.36 -1.56 -8.40
C LYS A 47 6.95 -3.01 -8.24
N ILE A 48 6.33 -3.33 -7.10
CA ILE A 48 5.74 -4.63 -6.83
C ILE A 48 4.44 -4.74 -7.64
N GLU A 49 4.27 -5.84 -8.38
CA GLU A 49 3.11 -6.06 -9.25
C GLU A 49 2.18 -7.15 -8.73
N LYS A 50 2.69 -8.02 -7.86
CA LYS A 50 1.94 -9.13 -7.28
C LYS A 50 2.12 -9.17 -5.77
N GLU A 51 1.10 -9.62 -5.08
CA GLU A 51 1.20 -9.93 -3.65
C GLU A 51 2.05 -11.19 -3.45
N GLY A 52 2.71 -11.27 -2.31
CA GLY A 52 3.53 -12.40 -1.92
C GLY A 52 5.03 -12.09 -1.91
N ALA A 53 5.81 -13.15 -1.74
CA ALA A 53 7.26 -13.06 -1.74
C ALA A 53 7.80 -12.98 -3.19
N GLU A 54 8.75 -12.09 -3.40
CA GLU A 54 9.46 -11.93 -4.67
C GLU A 54 10.96 -11.92 -4.38
N THR A 55 11.73 -12.75 -5.10
CA THR A 55 13.19 -12.83 -4.95
C THR A 55 13.86 -11.93 -5.96
N LEU A 56 14.59 -10.95 -5.46
CA LEU A 56 15.36 -10.00 -6.27
C LEU A 56 16.84 -10.34 -6.22
N GLU A 57 17.49 -10.15 -7.35
CA GLU A 57 18.94 -10.25 -7.49
C GLU A 57 19.50 -8.93 -7.98
N LEU A 58 20.45 -8.39 -7.26
CA LEU A 58 21.17 -7.18 -7.57
C LEU A 58 22.52 -7.56 -8.14
N LYS A 59 22.88 -7.08 -9.34
CA LYS A 59 24.12 -7.38 -10.03
C LYS A 59 24.85 -6.14 -10.48
N LEU A 60 26.15 -6.15 -10.26
CA LEU A 60 27.09 -5.17 -10.80
C LEU A 60 28.05 -5.89 -11.74
N PRO A 61 28.32 -5.38 -12.96
CA PRO A 61 29.28 -6.01 -13.87
C PRO A 61 30.68 -5.94 -13.28
N ALA A 62 31.43 -7.05 -13.39
CA ALA A 62 32.80 -7.13 -12.96
C ALA A 62 33.67 -6.11 -13.71
N GLN A 63 34.59 -5.47 -13.01
CA GLN A 63 35.52 -4.52 -13.59
C GLN A 63 36.87 -5.19 -13.91
N PRO A 64 37.57 -4.77 -14.98
CA PRO A 64 38.79 -5.46 -15.45
C PRO A 64 39.93 -5.56 -14.43
N GLN A 65 39.93 -4.71 -13.41
CA GLN A 65 40.96 -4.67 -12.36
C GLN A 65 40.49 -5.25 -11.02
N GLU A 66 39.30 -5.84 -11.00
CA GLU A 66 38.70 -6.39 -9.81
C GLU A 66 39.27 -7.77 -9.50
N ARG A 67 39.68 -7.99 -8.24
CA ARG A 67 40.27 -9.27 -7.81
C ARG A 67 39.22 -10.29 -7.37
N MET A 68 38.05 -9.83 -6.92
CA MET A 68 36.96 -10.67 -6.47
C MET A 68 35.69 -10.29 -7.24
N HIS A 69 35.12 -11.28 -7.96
CA HIS A 69 33.93 -11.08 -8.78
C HIS A 69 32.66 -11.66 -8.15
N ASN A 70 32.80 -12.47 -7.13
CA ASN A 70 31.67 -13.16 -6.48
C ASN A 70 30.88 -12.26 -5.51
N ASN A 71 31.41 -11.09 -5.16
CA ASN A 71 30.74 -10.09 -4.32
C ASN A 71 29.94 -9.03 -5.11
N ASN A 72 29.90 -9.16 -6.43
CA ASN A 72 29.19 -8.25 -7.33
C ASN A 72 27.71 -8.63 -7.53
N ALA A 73 27.22 -9.62 -6.81
CA ALA A 73 25.83 -10.01 -6.81
C ALA A 73 25.31 -10.22 -5.38
N SER A 74 24.09 -9.79 -5.15
CA SER A 74 23.38 -10.00 -3.87
C SER A 74 21.95 -10.40 -4.16
N SER A 75 21.44 -11.41 -3.46
CA SER A 75 20.06 -11.84 -3.56
C SER A 75 19.34 -11.62 -2.23
N PHE A 76 18.11 -11.14 -2.29
CA PHE A 76 17.25 -10.92 -1.14
C PHE A 76 15.78 -11.08 -1.54
N SER A 77 14.92 -11.34 -0.56
CA SER A 77 13.48 -11.44 -0.79
C SER A 77 12.77 -10.20 -0.26
N ILE A 78 11.79 -9.75 -1.02
CA ILE A 78 10.83 -8.73 -0.59
C ILE A 78 9.45 -9.37 -0.50
N SER A 79 8.58 -8.82 0.35
CA SER A 79 7.18 -9.25 0.44
C SER A 79 6.28 -8.10 0.03
N GLY A 80 5.58 -8.27 -1.08
CA GLY A 80 4.53 -7.37 -1.51
C GLY A 80 3.24 -7.67 -0.75
N ARG A 81 2.69 -6.65 -0.10
CA ARG A 81 1.34 -6.70 0.46
C ARG A 81 0.52 -5.59 -0.18
N ARG A 82 -0.68 -5.92 -0.58
CA ARG A 82 -1.65 -4.89 -0.93
C ARG A 82 -2.33 -4.48 0.37
N GLU A 83 -1.82 -3.43 0.99
CA GLU A 83 -2.54 -2.75 2.06
C GLU A 83 -3.60 -1.86 1.42
N SER A 84 -4.86 -2.17 1.66
CA SER A 84 -5.97 -1.30 1.30
C SER A 84 -6.46 -0.61 2.56
N ILE A 85 -6.64 0.71 2.50
CA ILE A 85 -7.32 1.48 3.54
C ILE A 85 -8.78 1.03 3.58
N LYS A 86 -9.25 0.58 4.72
CA LYS A 86 -10.65 0.23 4.93
C LYS A 86 -11.39 1.44 5.45
N ALA A 87 -12.28 1.98 4.63
CA ALA A 87 -13.10 3.14 4.97
C ALA A 87 -14.55 2.73 5.19
N LEU A 88 -15.17 3.26 6.25
CA LEU A 88 -16.60 3.14 6.49
C LEU A 88 -17.25 4.52 6.35
N VAL A 89 -18.26 4.63 5.50
CA VAL A 89 -19.04 5.86 5.32
C VAL A 89 -20.45 5.65 5.84
N ILE A 90 -20.84 6.42 6.83
CA ILE A 90 -22.14 6.31 7.50
C ILE A 90 -22.92 7.61 7.25
N ASP A 91 -24.14 7.52 6.74
CA ASP A 91 -25.04 8.65 6.57
C ASP A 91 -26.51 8.21 6.73
N THR A 92 -27.42 9.16 6.83
CA THR A 92 -28.86 8.86 6.86
C THR A 92 -29.41 8.73 5.45
N LEU A 93 -29.02 9.60 4.53
CA LEU A 93 -29.51 9.66 3.16
C LEU A 93 -28.34 9.72 2.16
N PRO A 94 -28.52 9.23 0.90
CA PRO A 94 -27.49 9.35 -0.13
C PRO A 94 -27.39 10.79 -0.69
N ARG A 95 -27.04 11.74 0.17
CA ARG A 95 -26.84 13.15 -0.16
C ARG A 95 -25.64 13.36 -1.09
N TRP A 96 -25.44 14.60 -1.54
CA TRP A 96 -24.31 14.93 -2.42
C TRP A 96 -22.96 14.64 -1.78
N GLU A 97 -22.78 15.02 -0.52
CA GLU A 97 -21.55 14.81 0.25
C GLU A 97 -21.23 13.33 0.35
N TYR A 98 -22.21 12.51 0.72
CA TYR A 98 -22.07 11.06 0.77
C TYR A 98 -21.65 10.49 -0.58
N ARG A 99 -22.34 10.88 -1.67
CA ARG A 99 -22.01 10.40 -3.03
C ARG A 99 -20.60 10.78 -3.46
N PHE A 100 -20.19 12.00 -3.12
CA PHE A 100 -18.84 12.51 -3.44
C PHE A 100 -17.76 11.70 -2.71
N ILE A 101 -17.88 11.57 -1.39
CA ILE A 101 -16.94 10.81 -0.55
C ILE A 101 -16.88 9.35 -1.01
N ARG A 102 -18.04 8.70 -1.12
CA ARG A 102 -18.12 7.30 -1.56
C ARG A 102 -17.48 7.09 -2.94
N ASN A 103 -17.81 7.92 -3.91
CA ASN A 103 -17.29 7.78 -5.27
C ASN A 103 -15.79 8.08 -5.36
N ALA A 104 -15.28 9.04 -4.61
CA ALA A 104 -13.86 9.33 -4.54
C ALA A 104 -13.07 8.15 -3.97
N LEU A 105 -13.54 7.59 -2.85
CA LEU A 105 -12.92 6.44 -2.20
C LEU A 105 -13.04 5.16 -3.06
N TYR A 106 -14.20 4.91 -3.67
CA TYR A 106 -14.46 3.72 -4.48
C TYR A 106 -13.60 3.65 -5.75
N ARG A 107 -13.19 4.80 -6.28
CA ARG A 107 -12.32 4.88 -7.47
C ARG A 107 -10.85 4.62 -7.16
N ASP A 108 -10.45 4.70 -5.90
CA ASP A 108 -9.07 4.46 -5.51
C ASP A 108 -8.87 2.95 -5.26
N PRO A 109 -8.02 2.27 -6.05
CA PRO A 109 -7.76 0.84 -5.89
C PRO A 109 -7.05 0.49 -4.57
N GLY A 110 -6.52 1.49 -3.87
CA GLY A 110 -5.92 1.35 -2.53
C GLY A 110 -6.94 1.48 -1.39
N VAL A 111 -8.23 1.73 -1.69
CA VAL A 111 -9.27 1.91 -0.68
C VAL A 111 -10.36 0.86 -0.84
N ASN A 112 -10.69 0.20 0.27
CA ASN A 112 -11.85 -0.68 0.39
C ASN A 112 -12.93 0.07 1.17
N VAL A 113 -13.95 0.57 0.46
CA VAL A 113 -15.00 1.37 1.07
C VAL A 113 -16.24 0.53 1.35
N HIS A 114 -16.69 0.58 2.62
CA HIS A 114 -18.00 0.12 3.04
C HIS A 114 -18.90 1.32 3.36
N THR A 115 -20.20 1.14 3.18
CA THR A 115 -21.18 2.20 3.38
C THR A 115 -22.37 1.69 4.17
N LEU A 116 -22.88 2.52 5.05
CA LEU A 116 -24.08 2.29 5.83
C LEU A 116 -25.00 3.49 5.73
N LEU A 117 -26.26 3.28 5.34
CA LEU A 117 -27.27 4.33 5.26
C LEU A 117 -28.42 4.01 6.21
N PHE A 118 -28.74 4.92 7.11
CA PHE A 118 -29.91 4.84 7.99
C PHE A 118 -31.14 5.44 7.31
N HIS A 119 -31.56 4.89 6.16
CA HIS A 119 -32.66 5.45 5.40
C HIS A 119 -34.00 5.29 6.13
N PRO A 120 -34.75 6.37 6.38
CA PRO A 120 -35.94 6.36 7.23
C PRO A 120 -37.10 5.54 6.67
N GLU A 121 -37.08 5.22 5.37
CA GLU A 121 -38.16 4.49 4.67
C GLU A 121 -37.78 3.08 4.24
N LEU A 122 -36.53 2.64 4.48
CA LEU A 122 -36.06 1.31 4.11
C LEU A 122 -35.73 0.51 5.37
N GLU A 123 -36.33 -0.68 5.49
CA GLU A 123 -36.02 -1.62 6.55
C GLU A 123 -34.63 -2.27 6.37
N GLU A 124 -34.19 -2.41 5.13
CA GLU A 124 -32.85 -2.89 4.79
C GLU A 124 -32.03 -1.81 4.10
N MET A 125 -30.84 -1.61 4.61
CA MET A 125 -29.96 -0.52 4.21
C MET A 125 -29.10 -0.92 3.04
N GLY A 126 -29.45 -0.42 1.85
CA GLY A 126 -28.62 -0.46 0.64
C GLY A 126 -28.30 -1.87 0.13
N GLU A 127 -28.67 -2.14 -1.11
CA GLU A 127 -28.27 -3.35 -1.81
C GLU A 127 -27.02 -3.10 -2.65
N GLY A 128 -26.07 -4.04 -2.60
CA GLY A 128 -24.93 -4.05 -3.50
C GLY A 128 -23.56 -4.21 -2.81
N PRO A 129 -22.51 -4.39 -3.60
CA PRO A 129 -21.16 -4.55 -3.09
C PRO A 129 -20.72 -3.34 -2.26
N GLY A 130 -20.24 -3.60 -1.05
CA GLY A 130 -19.75 -2.57 -0.13
C GLY A 130 -20.83 -1.91 0.74
N TYR A 131 -22.11 -2.27 0.62
CA TYR A 131 -23.13 -1.83 1.56
C TYR A 131 -23.20 -2.75 2.77
N LEU A 132 -23.29 -2.16 3.96
CA LEU A 132 -23.55 -2.89 5.20
C LEU A 132 -25.05 -2.89 5.47
N VAL A 133 -25.59 -4.04 5.86
CA VAL A 133 -27.01 -4.21 6.21
C VAL A 133 -27.29 -3.63 7.60
N LYS A 134 -26.31 -3.63 8.49
CA LYS A 134 -26.44 -3.12 9.84
C LYS A 134 -25.14 -2.50 10.34
N PHE A 135 -25.26 -1.65 11.35
CA PHE A 135 -24.11 -1.09 12.05
C PHE A 135 -23.32 -2.19 12.76
N PRO A 136 -21.98 -2.18 12.72
CA PRO A 136 -21.13 -3.10 13.49
C PRO A 136 -21.33 -2.88 14.99
N ASP A 137 -21.92 -3.86 15.65
CA ASP A 137 -22.29 -3.74 17.08
C ASP A 137 -21.13 -4.03 18.04
N ARG A 138 -19.95 -4.40 17.51
CA ARG A 138 -18.78 -4.74 18.30
C ARG A 138 -17.59 -3.85 17.94
N MET A 139 -16.85 -3.44 18.97
CA MET A 139 -15.62 -2.64 18.78
C MET A 139 -14.61 -3.33 17.85
N GLU A 140 -14.50 -4.66 17.92
CA GLU A 140 -13.61 -5.45 17.07
C GLU A 140 -13.94 -5.33 15.57
N ASP A 141 -15.21 -5.18 15.22
CA ASP A 141 -15.66 -5.03 13.85
C ASP A 141 -15.46 -3.59 13.36
N LEU A 142 -15.60 -2.60 14.24
CA LEU A 142 -15.27 -1.20 13.95
C LEU A 142 -13.76 -0.98 13.84
N ALA A 143 -12.97 -1.64 14.69
CA ALA A 143 -11.51 -1.54 14.67
C ALA A 143 -10.86 -2.11 13.39
N ARG A 144 -11.64 -2.77 12.51
CA ARG A 144 -11.18 -3.19 11.19
C ARG A 144 -11.12 -2.07 10.17
N TYR A 145 -11.72 -0.92 10.48
CA TYR A 145 -11.71 0.27 9.61
C TYR A 145 -10.61 1.23 10.06
N ASP A 146 -9.83 1.69 9.09
CA ASP A 146 -8.76 2.67 9.31
C ASP A 146 -9.33 4.09 9.42
N VAL A 147 -10.51 4.32 8.81
CA VAL A 147 -11.20 5.62 8.84
C VAL A 147 -12.72 5.41 8.79
N ILE A 148 -13.44 6.19 9.58
CA ILE A 148 -14.91 6.24 9.59
C ILE A 148 -15.35 7.67 9.32
N PHE A 149 -16.11 7.83 8.23
CA PHE A 149 -16.78 9.08 7.89
C PHE A 149 -18.21 9.03 8.41
N ILE A 150 -18.58 9.98 9.24
CA ILE A 150 -19.93 10.09 9.78
C ILE A 150 -20.56 11.36 9.19
N GLY A 151 -21.62 11.17 8.43
CA GLY A 151 -22.44 12.25 7.91
C GLY A 151 -23.50 12.69 8.91
N ASP A 152 -24.65 13.11 8.38
CA ASP A 152 -25.78 13.61 9.20
C ASP A 152 -26.61 12.43 9.75
N VAL A 153 -26.08 11.76 10.76
CA VAL A 153 -26.72 10.63 11.43
C VAL A 153 -27.15 11.05 12.84
N GLY A 154 -28.45 11.06 13.04
CA GLY A 154 -29.03 11.34 14.35
C GLY A 154 -28.95 10.15 15.32
N LEU A 155 -29.25 10.41 16.59
CA LEU A 155 -29.48 9.38 17.59
C LEU A 155 -30.96 8.99 17.64
N GLY A 156 -31.24 7.69 17.81
CA GLY A 156 -32.60 7.17 18.00
C GLY A 156 -33.00 6.14 16.95
N SER A 157 -34.30 5.89 16.81
CA SER A 157 -34.86 4.79 16.02
C SER A 157 -34.55 4.82 14.52
N LYS A 158 -34.13 5.98 13.99
CA LYS A 158 -33.78 6.17 12.58
C LYS A 158 -32.29 6.57 12.40
N GLY A 159 -31.46 6.20 13.34
CA GLY A 159 -30.03 6.51 13.36
C GLY A 159 -29.27 5.58 14.27
N LEU A 160 -28.19 6.06 14.85
CA LEU A 160 -27.39 5.32 15.81
C LEU A 160 -28.11 5.22 17.17
N THR A 161 -28.02 4.07 17.81
CA THR A 161 -28.35 3.96 19.23
C THR A 161 -27.28 4.66 20.09
N GLU A 162 -27.58 4.95 21.37
CA GLU A 162 -26.60 5.53 22.28
C GLU A 162 -25.41 4.59 22.49
N GLU A 163 -25.66 3.26 22.52
CA GLU A 163 -24.62 2.25 22.62
C GLU A 163 -23.69 2.26 21.38
N GLN A 164 -24.28 2.30 20.18
CA GLN A 164 -23.53 2.38 18.91
C GLN A 164 -22.71 3.67 18.81
N ALA A 165 -23.30 4.79 19.22
CA ALA A 165 -22.58 6.07 19.25
C ALA A 165 -21.43 6.08 20.25
N SER A 166 -21.54 5.32 21.35
CA SER A 166 -20.46 5.17 22.32
C SER A 166 -19.27 4.37 21.78
N LEU A 167 -19.50 3.45 20.85
CA LEU A 167 -18.43 2.71 20.16
C LEU A 167 -17.59 3.57 19.21
N LEU A 168 -18.09 4.75 18.82
CA LEU A 168 -17.41 5.67 17.90
C LEU A 168 -16.59 6.76 18.62
N LYS A 169 -16.52 6.71 19.94
CA LYS A 169 -15.73 7.63 20.79
C LYS A 169 -14.36 7.04 21.12
#